data_d76458c6aaeb9e7fd4a643e5c6b9c440
#
_entry.id   d76458c6aaeb9e7fd4a643e5c6b9c440
#
_cell.length_a   1.000
_cell.length_b   1.000
_cell.length_c   1.000
_cell.angle_alpha   90.00
_cell.angle_beta   90.00
_cell.angle_gamma   90.00
#
_symmetry.space_group_name_H-M   'P 1'
#
loop_
_entity.id
_entity.type
_entity.pdbx_description
1 polymer ?
#
loop_
_entity_poly.entity_id
_entity_poly.type
_entity_poly.pdbx_seq_one_letter_code
_entity_poly.pdbx_strand_id
1 'polypeptide(L)'
;MPHVIVKLWPGKSDEQKKRLADTITRGVTDILSYGDDAVSVAFEEVAPNDWTEQVYNPDILGRWSDLAKQPGYGPRTADQR
;
A
#
# COMPACT_ATOMS: atom_id res chain seq x y z
N MET A 1 -1.66 -16.90 -5.37
CA MET A 1 -2.49 -16.42 -4.25
C MET A 1 -1.99 -15.06 -3.73
N PRO A 2 -2.12 -13.98 -4.49
CA PRO A 2 -1.70 -12.67 -3.97
C PRO A 2 -2.76 -12.05 -3.06
N HIS A 3 -2.30 -11.46 -1.99
CA HIS A 3 -3.13 -10.66 -1.09
C HIS A 3 -2.50 -9.28 -0.95
N VAL A 4 -3.25 -8.23 -1.27
CA VAL A 4 -2.75 -6.86 -1.26
C VAL A 4 -3.41 -6.09 -0.13
N ILE A 5 -2.61 -5.44 0.68
CA ILE A 5 -3.11 -4.58 1.76
C ILE A 5 -2.68 -3.15 1.45
N VAL A 6 -3.65 -2.25 1.38
CA VAL A 6 -3.39 -0.82 1.21
C VAL A 6 -3.60 -0.14 2.56
N LYS A 7 -2.54 0.40 3.13
CA LYS A 7 -2.63 1.21 4.34
C LYS A 7 -2.64 2.67 3.92
N LEU A 8 -3.60 3.41 4.44
CA LEU A 8 -3.80 4.80 4.00
C LEU A 8 -4.45 5.61 5.12
N TRP A 9 -4.35 6.93 4.99
CA TRP A 9 -5.09 7.82 5.88
C TRP A 9 -6.58 7.72 5.58
N PRO A 10 -7.45 7.93 6.58
CA PRO A 10 -8.89 7.97 6.35
C PRO A 10 -9.29 9.18 5.51
N GLY A 11 -10.48 9.13 4.94
CA GLY A 11 -11.04 10.25 4.21
C GLY A 11 -11.40 9.96 2.76
N LYS A 12 -10.99 8.81 2.24
CA LYS A 12 -11.39 8.43 0.88
C LYS A 12 -12.72 7.70 0.92
N SER A 13 -13.49 7.86 -0.15
CA SER A 13 -14.83 7.28 -0.23
C SER A 13 -14.77 5.77 -0.50
N ASP A 14 -15.88 5.09 -0.19
CA ASP A 14 -16.00 3.67 -0.50
C ASP A 14 -15.92 3.42 -2.00
N GLU A 15 -16.47 4.33 -2.80
CA GLU A 15 -16.39 4.22 -4.27
C GLU A 15 -14.94 4.31 -4.75
N GLN A 16 -14.16 5.25 -4.20
CA GLN A 16 -12.74 5.35 -4.57
C GLN A 16 -11.98 4.09 -4.22
N LYS A 17 -12.23 3.54 -3.04
CA LYS A 17 -11.58 2.30 -2.62
C LYS A 17 -11.98 1.12 -3.51
N LYS A 18 -13.26 1.03 -3.87
CA LYS A 18 -13.71 -0.04 -4.74
C LYS A 18 -13.05 0.05 -6.12
N ARG A 19 -12.97 1.24 -6.68
CA ARG A 19 -12.31 1.44 -7.97
C ARG A 19 -10.83 1.09 -7.90
N LEU A 20 -10.18 1.45 -6.80
CA LEU A 20 -8.77 1.11 -6.62
C LEU A 20 -8.59 -0.40 -6.47
N ALA A 21 -9.46 -1.06 -5.71
CA ALA A 21 -9.41 -2.52 -5.56
C ALA A 21 -9.56 -3.21 -6.91
N ASP A 22 -10.47 -2.73 -7.76
CA ASP A 22 -10.67 -3.30 -9.10
C ASP A 22 -9.42 -3.11 -9.96
N THR A 23 -8.81 -1.94 -9.88
CA THR A 23 -7.60 -1.63 -10.64
C THR A 23 -6.41 -2.49 -10.17
N ILE A 24 -6.26 -2.64 -8.86
CA ILE A 24 -5.21 -3.49 -8.29
C ILE A 24 -5.40 -4.93 -8.74
N THR A 25 -6.62 -5.44 -8.64
CA THR A 25 -6.93 -6.81 -9.06
C THR A 25 -6.57 -7.01 -10.52
N ARG A 26 -6.95 -6.06 -11.39
CA ARG A 26 -6.66 -6.14 -12.82
C ARG A 26 -5.16 -6.13 -13.08
N GLY A 27 -4.43 -5.28 -12.39
CA GLY A 27 -2.97 -5.24 -12.53
C GLY A 27 -2.32 -6.55 -12.12
N VAL A 28 -2.76 -7.11 -11.01
CA VAL A 28 -2.22 -8.38 -10.52
C VAL A 28 -2.51 -9.52 -11.51
N THR A 29 -3.74 -9.61 -12.00
CA THR A 29 -4.10 -10.67 -12.93
C THR A 29 -3.37 -10.53 -14.25
N ASP A 30 -3.24 -9.31 -14.76
CA ASP A 30 -2.59 -9.07 -16.05
C ASP A 30 -1.08 -9.28 -16.00
N ILE A 31 -0.44 -8.78 -14.95
CA ILE A 31 1.02 -8.78 -14.89
C ILE A 31 1.56 -10.09 -14.33
N LEU A 32 0.91 -10.63 -13.31
CA LEU A 32 1.40 -11.82 -12.63
C LEU A 32 0.75 -13.11 -13.12
N SER A 33 -0.17 -13.01 -14.07
CA SER A 33 -0.83 -14.17 -14.69
C SER A 33 -1.63 -15.03 -13.71
N TYR A 34 -2.29 -14.38 -12.74
CA TYR A 34 -3.21 -15.06 -11.85
C TYR A 34 -4.64 -14.88 -12.34
N GLY A 35 -5.49 -15.81 -11.97
CA GLY A 35 -6.92 -15.65 -12.17
C GLY A 35 -7.49 -14.68 -11.14
N ASP A 36 -8.62 -14.09 -11.47
CA ASP A 36 -9.30 -13.13 -10.61
C ASP A 36 -9.59 -13.72 -9.22
N ASP A 37 -9.93 -15.01 -9.17
CA ASP A 37 -10.27 -15.70 -7.93
C ASP A 37 -9.10 -15.80 -6.94
N ALA A 38 -7.88 -15.63 -7.42
CA ALA A 38 -6.69 -15.78 -6.57
C ALA A 38 -6.37 -14.51 -5.79
N VAL A 39 -6.96 -13.38 -6.16
CA VAL A 39 -6.56 -12.05 -5.65
C VAL A 39 -7.52 -11.58 -4.58
N SER A 40 -6.96 -11.08 -3.47
CA SER A 40 -7.74 -10.38 -2.45
C SER A 40 -7.09 -9.04 -2.14
N VAL A 41 -7.92 -8.04 -1.82
CA VAL A 41 -7.47 -6.69 -1.53
C VAL A 41 -8.17 -6.20 -0.27
N ALA A 42 -7.40 -5.65 0.66
CA ALA A 42 -7.93 -5.06 1.89
C ALA A 42 -7.42 -3.64 2.05
N PHE A 43 -8.19 -2.83 2.74
CA PHE A 43 -7.80 -1.46 3.08
C PHE A 43 -7.74 -1.33 4.59
N GLU A 44 -6.66 -0.74 5.10
CA GLU A 44 -6.50 -0.45 6.53
C GLU A 44 -6.30 1.04 6.70
N GLU A 45 -7.29 1.71 7.26
CA GLU A 45 -7.18 3.13 7.53
C GLU A 45 -6.42 3.38 8.82
N VAL A 46 -5.40 4.22 8.75
CA VAL A 46 -4.55 4.57 9.89
C VAL A 46 -4.57 6.09 10.03
N ALA A 47 -4.88 6.56 11.23
CA ALA A 47 -4.95 8.00 11.49
C ALA A 47 -3.59 8.66 11.25
N PRO A 48 -3.55 9.91 10.77
CA PRO A 48 -2.28 10.60 10.53
C PRO A 48 -1.35 10.61 11.73
N ASN A 49 -1.88 10.76 12.93
CA ASN A 49 -1.07 10.78 14.16
C ASN A 49 -0.44 9.43 14.48
N ASP A 50 -0.99 8.36 13.94
CA ASP A 50 -0.50 7.00 14.19
C ASP A 50 0.37 6.48 13.05
N TRP A 51 0.44 7.22 11.95
CA TRP A 51 1.11 6.74 10.73
C TRP A 51 2.58 6.42 10.94
N THR A 52 3.32 7.32 11.58
CA THR A 52 4.75 7.11 11.78
C THR A 52 5.03 5.85 12.58
N GLU A 53 4.32 5.66 13.69
CA GLU A 53 4.55 4.52 14.56
C GLU A 53 4.04 3.22 13.99
N GLN A 54 2.86 3.25 13.37
CA GLN A 54 2.21 2.02 12.91
C GLN A 54 2.58 1.63 11.49
N VAL A 55 2.98 2.57 10.65
CA VAL A 55 3.25 2.29 9.24
C VAL A 55 4.66 2.70 8.84
N TYR A 56 5.02 3.97 9.03
CA TYR A 56 6.30 4.44 8.49
C TYR A 56 7.48 3.68 9.08
N ASN A 57 7.55 3.58 10.39
CA ASN A 57 8.69 2.92 11.03
C ASN A 57 8.75 1.42 10.72
N PRO A 58 7.70 0.63 10.94
CA PRO A 58 7.81 -0.81 10.71
C PRO A 58 7.80 -1.21 9.24
N ASP A 59 6.95 -0.58 8.42
CA ASP A 59 6.68 -1.06 7.06
C ASP A 59 7.53 -0.37 6.01
N ILE A 60 7.92 0.89 6.25
CA ILE A 60 8.63 1.69 5.26
C ILE A 60 10.10 1.81 5.63
N LEU A 61 10.39 2.47 6.74
CA LEU A 61 11.76 2.65 7.18
C LEU A 61 12.45 1.32 7.47
N GLY A 62 11.76 0.45 8.19
CA GLY A 62 12.31 -0.87 8.57
C GLY A 62 12.51 -1.81 7.39
N ARG A 63 11.94 -1.50 6.24
CA ARG A 63 12.04 -2.34 5.04
C ARG A 63 12.50 -1.55 3.82
N TRP A 64 13.26 -0.50 4.06
CA TRP A 64 13.60 0.48 3.02
C TRP A 64 14.16 -0.14 1.74
N SER A 65 15.13 -1.03 1.87
CA SER A 65 15.77 -1.64 0.71
C SER A 65 14.88 -2.66 -0.02
N ASP A 66 13.82 -3.13 0.64
CA ASP A 66 12.89 -4.11 0.05
C ASP A 66 11.72 -3.44 -0.67
N LEU A 67 11.56 -2.12 -0.54
CA LEU A 67 10.43 -1.43 -1.14
C LEU A 67 10.55 -1.40 -2.65
N ALA A 68 9.52 -1.84 -3.35
CA ALA A 68 9.46 -1.75 -4.80
C ALA A 68 9.42 -0.29 -5.26
N LYS A 69 8.87 0.59 -4.43
CA LYS A 69 8.85 2.03 -4.66
C LYS A 69 8.99 2.73 -3.31
N GLN A 70 9.97 3.61 -3.20
CA GLN A 70 10.20 4.38 -1.98
C GLN A 70 9.40 5.68 -2.01
N PRO A 71 8.90 6.15 -0.85
CA PRO A 71 8.15 7.39 -0.82
C PRO A 71 9.06 8.62 -0.92
N GLY A 72 8.47 9.73 -1.34
CA GLY A 72 9.17 11.00 -1.38
C GLY A 72 8.98 11.83 -0.11
N TYR A 73 8.63 11.21 1.01
CA TYR A 73 8.45 11.90 2.28
C TYR A 73 9.13 11.13 3.39
N GLY A 74 9.29 11.77 4.55
CA GLY A 74 9.80 11.13 5.76
C GLY A 74 11.29 11.34 5.96
N PRO A 75 11.79 11.01 7.16
CA PRO A 75 13.21 11.24 7.50
C PRO A 75 14.19 10.49 6.61
N ARG A 76 13.83 9.29 6.19
CA ARG A 76 14.74 8.48 5.37
C ARG A 76 15.00 9.12 4.00
N THR A 77 13.97 9.77 3.45
CA THR A 77 14.13 10.48 2.18
C THR A 77 15.21 11.56 2.28
N ALA A 78 15.24 12.30 3.38
CA ALA A 78 16.27 13.33 3.61
C ALA A 78 17.66 12.68 3.66
N ASP A 79 17.77 11.50 4.24
CA ASP A 79 19.04 10.79 4.35
C ASP A 79 19.54 10.24 3.01
N GLN A 80 18.68 10.14 2.03
CA GLN A 80 19.01 9.61 0.72
C GLN A 80 19.63 10.64 -0.21
N ARG A 81 19.67 11.88 0.19
CA ARG A 81 20.19 12.94 -0.67
C ARG A 81 21.71 13.02 -0.62
#